data_3fe5b062724055a8d12a8e766dc4cae0
#
_entry.id   3fe5b062724055a8d12a8e766dc4cae0
#
_cell.length_a   1.000
_cell.length_b   1.000
_cell.length_c   1.000
_cell.angle_alpha   90.00
_cell.angle_beta   90.00
_cell.angle_gamma   90.00
#
_symmetry.space_group_name_H-M   'P 1'
#
loop_
_entity.id
_entity.type
_entity.pdbx_description
1 polymer ?
#
loop_
_entity_poly.entity_id
_entity_poly.type
_entity_poly.pdbx_seq_one_letter_code
_entity_poly.pdbx_strand_id
1 'polypeptide(L)'
;MTKLNSKIIEVTNRIIDRSKYYRKRYLDNVVAMEDDNDNDRGSIACSNMAHVVAGSPSTEKDSILLNTKPNIGIVSAYNDMLSAHKPLENFPKIIKAAANQFGATAQMAGGVPAMCDGITQGRPAMELSLMSRDVIAMSTAVSLSHGVYDAALCLGVCDKIVPGLFIGALSFGH
;
A
#
# COMPACT_ATOMS: atom_id res chain seq x y z
N MET A 1 -8.29 24.34 28.44
CA MET A 1 -8.15 22.94 27.98
C MET A 1 -9.41 22.20 28.38
N THR A 2 -10.15 21.69 27.40
CA THR A 2 -11.38 20.89 27.65
C THR A 2 -10.96 19.55 28.26
N LYS A 3 -11.48 19.26 29.47
CA LYS A 3 -11.21 18.00 30.17
C LYS A 3 -11.87 16.85 29.40
N LEU A 4 -11.08 15.87 28.96
CA LEU A 4 -11.60 14.68 28.30
C LEU A 4 -12.61 13.95 29.19
N ASN A 5 -13.66 13.41 28.59
CA ASN A 5 -14.65 12.61 29.27
C ASN A 5 -13.99 11.39 29.94
N SER A 6 -14.31 11.13 31.21
CA SER A 6 -13.73 10.03 31.99
C SER A 6 -13.93 8.66 31.34
N LYS A 7 -15.05 8.45 30.66
CA LYS A 7 -15.33 7.20 29.96
C LYS A 7 -14.41 6.98 28.76
N ILE A 8 -14.05 8.06 28.05
CA ILE A 8 -13.07 7.99 26.96
C ILE A 8 -11.71 7.59 27.51
N ILE A 9 -11.29 8.21 28.63
CA ILE A 9 -10.00 7.88 29.27
C ILE A 9 -9.98 6.41 29.72
N GLU A 10 -11.04 5.93 30.37
CA GLU A 10 -11.16 4.54 30.81
C GLU A 10 -11.05 3.56 29.64
N VAL A 11 -11.78 3.79 28.55
CA VAL A 11 -11.77 2.93 27.37
C VAL A 11 -10.39 2.97 26.69
N THR A 12 -9.77 4.14 26.57
CA THR A 12 -8.43 4.30 25.98
C THR A 12 -7.40 3.51 26.79
N ASN A 13 -7.37 3.65 28.10
CA ASN A 13 -6.45 2.92 28.95
C ASN A 13 -6.63 1.40 28.81
N ARG A 14 -7.87 0.92 28.80
CA ARG A 14 -8.16 -0.50 28.57
C ARG A 14 -7.66 -1.00 27.21
N ILE A 15 -7.76 -0.18 26.15
CA ILE A 15 -7.23 -0.53 24.83
C ILE A 15 -5.71 -0.59 24.88
N ILE A 16 -5.05 0.39 25.49
CA ILE A 16 -3.59 0.44 25.66
C ILE A 16 -3.10 -0.83 26.37
N ASP A 17 -3.70 -1.16 27.52
CA ASP A 17 -3.29 -2.32 28.32
C ASP A 17 -3.46 -3.63 27.54
N ARG A 18 -4.60 -3.81 26.87
CA ARG A 18 -4.89 -4.99 26.07
C ARG A 18 -3.95 -5.15 24.86
N SER A 19 -3.58 -4.05 24.23
CA SER A 19 -2.75 -4.07 23.01
C SER A 19 -1.25 -4.03 23.30
N LYS A 20 -0.83 -3.78 24.53
CA LYS A 20 0.55 -3.51 24.93
C LYS A 20 1.57 -4.51 24.37
N TYR A 21 1.27 -5.79 24.48
CA TYR A 21 2.15 -6.86 24.00
C TYR A 21 2.31 -6.84 22.48
N TYR A 22 1.19 -6.82 21.76
CA TYR A 22 1.19 -6.82 20.30
C TYR A 22 1.76 -5.52 19.73
N ARG A 23 1.45 -4.39 20.38
CA ARG A 23 1.99 -3.09 19.98
C ARG A 23 3.50 -3.02 20.14
N LYS A 24 4.02 -3.53 21.27
CA LYS A 24 5.47 -3.61 21.46
C LYS A 24 6.12 -4.46 20.38
N ARG A 25 5.61 -5.67 20.15
CA ARG A 25 6.13 -6.57 19.11
C ARG A 25 6.12 -5.93 17.73
N TYR A 26 5.03 -5.22 17.40
CA TYR A 26 4.95 -4.49 16.14
C TYR A 26 6.04 -3.43 16.03
N LEU A 27 6.22 -2.60 17.06
CA LEU A 27 7.24 -1.56 17.07
C LEU A 27 8.67 -2.13 17.03
N ASP A 28 8.92 -3.21 17.75
CA ASP A 28 10.22 -3.90 17.70
C ASP A 28 10.53 -4.42 16.28
N ASN A 29 9.53 -4.95 15.58
CA ASN A 29 9.69 -5.37 14.19
C ASN A 29 9.96 -4.19 13.25
N VAL A 30 9.24 -3.07 13.39
CA VAL A 30 9.47 -1.86 12.57
C VAL A 30 10.89 -1.35 12.75
N VAL A 31 11.37 -1.24 13.99
CA VAL A 31 12.76 -0.82 14.27
C VAL A 31 13.79 -1.79 13.68
N ALA A 32 13.54 -3.10 13.81
CA ALA A 32 14.43 -4.10 13.22
C ALA A 32 14.50 -4.01 11.68
N MET A 33 13.40 -3.64 11.04
CA MET A 33 13.35 -3.45 9.59
C MET A 33 14.03 -2.15 9.13
N GLU A 34 14.02 -1.10 9.95
CA GLU A 34 14.74 0.15 9.67
C GLU A 34 16.27 -0.04 9.74
N ASP A 35 16.74 -0.94 10.62
CA ASP A 35 18.16 -1.25 10.79
C ASP A 35 18.69 -2.27 9.75
N ASP A 36 17.79 -2.90 8.98
CA ASP A 36 18.12 -3.96 8.03
C ASP A 36 18.47 -3.37 6.66
N ASN A 37 19.76 -3.19 6.41
CA ASN A 37 20.28 -2.80 5.10
C ASN A 37 20.00 -3.83 3.99
N ASP A 38 19.50 -5.02 4.33
CA ASP A 38 19.09 -6.06 3.35
C ASP A 38 17.75 -5.75 2.66
N ASN A 39 17.03 -4.72 3.09
CA ASN A 39 15.81 -4.26 2.42
C ASN A 39 16.06 -3.36 1.21
N ASP A 40 17.31 -3.05 0.89
CA ASP A 40 17.64 -2.36 -0.36
C ASP A 40 17.42 -3.28 -1.56
N ARG A 41 16.74 -2.75 -2.58
CA ARG A 41 16.57 -3.43 -3.88
C ARG A 41 17.88 -3.98 -4.44
N GLY A 42 19.01 -3.33 -4.13
CA GLY A 42 20.34 -3.78 -4.50
C GLY A 42 20.76 -5.11 -3.88
N SER A 43 20.13 -5.54 -2.80
CA SER A 43 20.40 -6.83 -2.13
C SER A 43 19.71 -8.02 -2.82
N ILE A 44 18.72 -7.77 -3.69
CA ILE A 44 17.97 -8.81 -4.38
C ILE A 44 18.87 -9.56 -5.36
N ALA A 45 18.92 -10.88 -5.25
CA ALA A 45 19.74 -11.71 -6.15
C ALA A 45 19.39 -11.49 -7.63
N CYS A 46 20.40 -11.47 -8.51
CA CYS A 46 20.21 -11.25 -9.94
C CYS A 46 19.17 -12.17 -10.57
N SER A 47 19.09 -13.43 -10.15
CA SER A 47 18.09 -14.38 -10.64
C SER A 47 16.65 -13.94 -10.31
N ASN A 48 16.44 -13.34 -9.15
CA ASN A 48 15.16 -12.83 -8.71
C ASN A 48 14.81 -11.51 -9.44
N MET A 49 15.79 -10.61 -9.56
CA MET A 49 15.63 -9.36 -10.31
C MET A 49 15.34 -9.60 -11.80
N ALA A 50 15.79 -10.71 -12.38
CA ALA A 50 15.52 -11.06 -13.78
C ALA A 50 14.01 -11.05 -14.11
N HIS A 51 13.16 -11.46 -13.17
CA HIS A 51 11.70 -11.44 -13.36
C HIS A 51 11.16 -10.00 -13.44
N VAL A 52 11.64 -9.10 -12.60
CA VAL A 52 11.26 -7.68 -12.61
C VAL A 52 11.72 -7.01 -13.90
N VAL A 53 12.98 -7.26 -14.29
CA VAL A 53 13.57 -6.71 -15.51
C VAL A 53 12.86 -7.23 -16.76
N ALA A 54 12.46 -8.50 -16.79
CA ALA A 54 11.70 -9.08 -17.90
C ALA A 54 10.34 -8.38 -18.09
N GLY A 55 9.67 -8.03 -16.99
CA GLY A 55 8.39 -7.31 -17.01
C GLY A 55 8.49 -5.80 -17.27
N SER A 56 9.70 -5.25 -17.27
CA SER A 56 9.91 -3.80 -17.39
C SER A 56 10.03 -3.35 -18.86
N PRO A 57 9.65 -2.09 -19.18
CA PRO A 57 9.91 -1.50 -20.49
C PRO A 57 11.41 -1.53 -20.84
N SER A 58 11.75 -1.69 -22.10
CA SER A 58 13.15 -1.75 -22.56
C SER A 58 13.99 -0.55 -22.14
N THR A 59 13.37 0.63 -22.05
CA THR A 59 14.00 1.90 -21.65
C THR A 59 14.32 2.00 -20.15
N GLU A 60 13.77 1.11 -19.35
CA GLU A 60 13.88 1.15 -17.87
C GLU A 60 14.68 -0.04 -17.32
N LYS A 61 14.92 -1.08 -18.13
CA LYS A 61 15.56 -2.34 -17.69
C LYS A 61 16.90 -2.13 -16.99
N ASP A 62 17.77 -1.34 -17.59
CA ASP A 62 19.11 -1.10 -17.06
C ASP A 62 19.06 -0.33 -15.73
N SER A 63 18.19 0.68 -15.64
CA SER A 63 18.07 1.47 -14.42
C SER A 63 17.46 0.68 -13.26
N ILE A 64 16.56 -0.25 -13.55
CA ILE A 64 15.96 -1.15 -12.55
C ILE A 64 16.97 -2.21 -12.11
N LEU A 65 17.68 -2.85 -13.06
CA LEU A 65 18.67 -3.88 -12.78
C LEU A 65 19.86 -3.34 -11.96
N LEU A 66 20.36 -2.18 -12.37
CA LEU A 66 21.56 -1.55 -11.77
C LEU A 66 21.25 -0.65 -10.59
N ASN A 67 20.00 -0.59 -10.16
CA ASN A 67 19.52 0.26 -9.05
C ASN A 67 19.98 1.73 -9.17
N THR A 68 19.95 2.29 -10.38
CA THR A 68 20.47 3.65 -10.65
C THR A 68 19.41 4.75 -10.50
N LYS A 69 18.13 4.37 -10.37
CA LYS A 69 17.00 5.29 -10.20
C LYS A 69 16.03 4.73 -9.16
N PRO A 70 15.38 5.62 -8.38
CA PRO A 70 14.27 5.17 -7.52
C PRO A 70 13.15 4.51 -8.35
N ASN A 71 12.55 3.46 -7.82
CA ASN A 71 11.43 2.75 -8.42
C ASN A 71 10.18 2.87 -7.54
N ILE A 72 9.10 3.42 -8.08
CA ILE A 72 7.86 3.70 -7.34
C ILE A 72 6.84 2.60 -7.63
N GLY A 73 6.36 1.93 -6.59
CA GLY A 73 5.24 1.00 -6.68
C GLY A 73 3.90 1.74 -6.71
N ILE A 74 3.03 1.39 -7.64
CA ILE A 74 1.67 1.94 -7.72
C ILE A 74 0.69 0.85 -7.29
N VAL A 75 -0.10 1.13 -6.25
CA VAL A 75 -1.22 0.27 -5.84
C VAL A 75 -2.51 1.02 -6.13
N SER A 76 -3.43 0.42 -6.89
CA SER A 76 -4.62 1.12 -7.36
C SER A 76 -5.90 0.34 -7.07
N ALA A 77 -6.93 1.07 -6.66
CA ALA A 77 -8.29 0.59 -6.54
C ALA A 77 -9.13 0.83 -7.82
N TYR A 78 -8.49 0.87 -8.98
CA TYR A 78 -9.18 0.99 -10.25
C TYR A 78 -10.24 -0.11 -10.43
N ASN A 79 -11.38 0.30 -10.96
CA ASN A 79 -12.48 -0.59 -11.28
C ASN A 79 -13.34 0.04 -12.38
N ASP A 80 -13.71 -0.74 -13.39
CA ASP A 80 -14.53 -0.26 -14.51
C ASP A 80 -15.97 0.05 -14.11
N MET A 81 -16.49 -0.68 -13.13
CA MET A 81 -17.88 -0.65 -12.74
C MET A 81 -18.23 0.54 -11.85
N LEU A 82 -17.27 1.00 -11.04
CA LEU A 82 -17.51 2.00 -10.00
C LEU A 82 -17.15 3.40 -10.50
N SER A 83 -18.14 4.29 -10.58
CA SER A 83 -17.98 5.65 -11.13
C SER A 83 -16.87 6.47 -10.46
N ALA A 84 -16.68 6.31 -9.13
CA ALA A 84 -15.63 7.00 -8.39
C ALA A 84 -14.22 6.41 -8.63
N HIS A 85 -14.14 5.15 -9.05
CA HIS A 85 -12.89 4.42 -9.25
C HIS A 85 -12.42 4.38 -10.71
N LYS A 86 -13.36 4.49 -11.65
CA LYS A 86 -13.07 4.51 -13.09
C LYS A 86 -12.01 5.55 -13.50
N PRO A 87 -11.99 6.78 -12.96
CA PRO A 87 -10.97 7.77 -13.31
C PRO A 87 -9.53 7.33 -12.99
N LEU A 88 -9.33 6.36 -12.07
CA LEU A 88 -7.99 5.86 -11.71
C LEU A 88 -7.32 5.06 -12.84
N GLU A 89 -8.04 4.68 -13.91
CA GLU A 89 -7.54 3.94 -15.06
C GLU A 89 -6.27 4.54 -15.68
N ASN A 90 -6.27 5.84 -15.84
CA ASN A 90 -5.19 6.53 -16.55
C ASN A 90 -4.06 7.03 -15.64
N PHE A 91 -4.26 7.04 -14.33
CA PHE A 91 -3.27 7.57 -13.39
C PHE A 91 -1.92 6.84 -13.45
N PRO A 92 -1.85 5.50 -13.57
CA PRO A 92 -0.56 4.81 -13.71
C PRO A 92 0.27 5.31 -14.89
N LYS A 93 -0.34 5.62 -16.03
CA LYS A 93 0.36 6.19 -17.19
C LYS A 93 0.95 7.56 -16.89
N ILE A 94 0.17 8.42 -16.24
CA ILE A 94 0.59 9.78 -15.87
C ILE A 94 1.74 9.71 -14.88
N ILE A 95 1.63 8.86 -13.86
CA ILE A 95 2.65 8.67 -12.82
C ILE A 95 3.96 8.15 -13.44
N LYS A 96 3.89 7.14 -14.31
CA LYS A 96 5.07 6.61 -15.00
C LYS A 96 5.76 7.68 -15.84
N ALA A 97 5.00 8.46 -16.58
CA ALA A 97 5.55 9.55 -17.39
C ALA A 97 6.22 10.63 -16.53
N ALA A 98 5.56 11.03 -15.43
CA ALA A 98 6.11 11.99 -14.49
C ALA A 98 7.38 11.44 -13.79
N ALA A 99 7.35 10.21 -13.29
CA ALA A 99 8.51 9.56 -12.69
C ALA A 99 9.73 9.60 -13.61
N ASN A 100 9.54 9.21 -14.88
CA ASN A 100 10.62 9.25 -15.87
C ASN A 100 11.17 10.66 -16.11
N GLN A 101 10.33 11.70 -16.12
CA GLN A 101 10.77 13.09 -16.25
C GLN A 101 11.66 13.54 -15.08
N PHE A 102 11.38 13.03 -13.89
CA PHE A 102 12.11 13.39 -12.67
C PHE A 102 13.21 12.38 -12.28
N GLY A 103 13.58 11.50 -13.20
CA GLY A 103 14.72 10.59 -12.98
C GLY A 103 14.40 9.37 -12.10
N ALA A 104 13.12 9.00 -12.00
CA ALA A 104 12.65 7.79 -11.33
C ALA A 104 11.98 6.84 -12.32
N THR A 105 11.69 5.62 -11.87
CA THR A 105 10.82 4.67 -12.58
C THR A 105 9.55 4.41 -11.75
N ALA A 106 8.49 3.94 -12.38
CA ALA A 106 7.28 3.56 -11.66
C ALA A 106 6.62 2.33 -12.30
N GLN A 107 6.18 1.41 -11.47
CA GLN A 107 5.54 0.18 -11.90
C GLN A 107 4.21 -0.03 -11.19
N MET A 108 3.25 -0.62 -11.90
CA MET A 108 2.03 -1.08 -11.26
C MET A 108 2.35 -2.29 -10.39
N ALA A 109 2.36 -2.11 -9.08
CA ALA A 109 2.64 -3.16 -8.11
C ALA A 109 1.46 -4.12 -7.96
N GLY A 110 0.23 -3.60 -7.98
CA GLY A 110 -0.95 -4.41 -7.90
C GLY A 110 -2.24 -3.58 -7.82
N GLY A 111 -3.36 -4.30 -7.88
CA GLY A 111 -4.69 -3.76 -7.64
C GLY A 111 -5.24 -4.23 -6.30
N VAL A 112 -6.13 -3.44 -5.72
CA VAL A 112 -6.92 -3.83 -4.56
C VAL A 112 -8.39 -3.91 -4.94
N PRO A 113 -9.17 -4.83 -4.34
CA PRO A 113 -10.60 -4.89 -4.59
C PRO A 113 -11.27 -3.59 -4.15
N ALA A 114 -12.28 -3.16 -4.88
CA ALA A 114 -13.09 -2.01 -4.53
C ALA A 114 -14.57 -2.40 -4.50
N MET A 115 -15.26 -2.01 -3.45
CA MET A 115 -16.69 -2.14 -3.31
C MET A 115 -17.28 -0.76 -3.00
N CYS A 116 -18.28 -0.35 -3.76
CA CYS A 116 -18.93 0.93 -3.53
C CYS A 116 -20.25 0.70 -2.78
N ASP A 117 -20.35 1.28 -1.60
CA ASP A 117 -21.53 1.22 -0.75
C ASP A 117 -22.77 1.80 -1.47
N GLY A 118 -22.57 2.78 -2.36
CA GLY A 118 -23.66 3.32 -3.18
C GLY A 118 -24.37 2.29 -4.07
N ILE A 119 -23.68 1.21 -4.47
CA ILE A 119 -24.28 0.11 -5.23
C ILE A 119 -24.88 -0.96 -4.32
N THR A 120 -24.21 -1.25 -3.20
CA THR A 120 -24.57 -2.36 -2.32
C THR A 120 -25.50 -1.96 -1.18
N GLN A 121 -25.73 -0.68 -0.98
CA GLN A 121 -26.61 -0.18 0.08
C GLN A 121 -27.99 -0.82 0.04
N GLY A 122 -28.46 -1.31 1.18
CA GLY A 122 -29.74 -2.00 1.31
C GLY A 122 -29.75 -3.45 0.74
N ARG A 123 -28.59 -3.98 0.35
CA ARG A 123 -28.44 -5.35 -0.15
C ARG A 123 -27.55 -6.18 0.80
N PRO A 124 -27.74 -7.52 0.85
CA PRO A 124 -26.91 -8.39 1.69
C PRO A 124 -25.40 -8.25 1.43
N ALA A 125 -25.00 -7.95 0.20
CA ALA A 125 -23.59 -7.76 -0.17
C ALA A 125 -22.92 -6.58 0.56
N MET A 126 -23.69 -5.66 1.13
CA MET A 126 -23.15 -4.55 1.94
C MET A 126 -22.32 -5.03 3.13
N GLU A 127 -22.63 -6.20 3.69
CA GLU A 127 -21.87 -6.79 4.80
C GLU A 127 -20.40 -7.05 4.43
N LEU A 128 -20.10 -7.39 3.17
CA LEU A 128 -18.75 -7.59 2.69
C LEU A 128 -17.95 -6.27 2.65
N SER A 129 -18.63 -5.15 2.43
CA SER A 129 -17.99 -3.83 2.43
C SER A 129 -17.32 -3.54 3.76
N LEU A 130 -17.95 -3.91 4.88
CA LEU A 130 -17.42 -3.69 6.22
C LEU A 130 -16.09 -4.41 6.48
N MET A 131 -15.88 -5.55 5.83
CA MET A 131 -14.69 -6.39 5.95
C MET A 131 -13.61 -6.04 4.90
N SER A 132 -13.95 -5.24 3.89
CA SER A 132 -13.06 -4.98 2.75
C SER A 132 -11.75 -4.27 3.14
N ARG A 133 -11.74 -3.49 4.21
CA ARG A 133 -10.53 -2.77 4.68
C ARG A 133 -9.37 -3.72 4.98
N ASP A 134 -9.64 -4.84 5.64
CA ASP A 134 -8.61 -5.83 5.99
C ASP A 134 -8.06 -6.51 4.73
N VAL A 135 -8.94 -6.85 3.80
CA VAL A 135 -8.56 -7.44 2.51
C VAL A 135 -7.71 -6.45 1.70
N ILE A 136 -8.10 -5.18 1.66
CA ILE A 136 -7.35 -4.12 0.95
C ILE A 136 -5.98 -3.92 1.60
N ALA A 137 -5.91 -3.87 2.93
CA ALA A 137 -4.65 -3.75 3.65
C ALA A 137 -3.71 -4.91 3.35
N MET A 138 -4.21 -6.15 3.39
CA MET A 138 -3.44 -7.34 3.04
C MET A 138 -3.01 -7.34 1.57
N SER A 139 -3.89 -6.94 0.64
CA SER A 139 -3.57 -6.84 -0.78
C SER A 139 -2.48 -5.81 -1.04
N THR A 140 -2.52 -4.67 -0.34
CA THR A 140 -1.49 -3.64 -0.40
C THR A 140 -0.15 -4.19 0.07
N ALA A 141 -0.12 -4.85 1.23
CA ALA A 141 1.07 -5.48 1.76
C ALA A 141 1.67 -6.51 0.79
N VAL A 142 0.85 -7.41 0.27
CA VAL A 142 1.29 -8.43 -0.70
C VAL A 142 1.86 -7.77 -1.96
N SER A 143 1.22 -6.73 -2.47
CA SER A 143 1.67 -6.02 -3.68
C SER A 143 3.05 -5.36 -3.50
N LEU A 144 3.34 -4.86 -2.31
CA LEU A 144 4.57 -4.11 -2.02
C LEU A 144 5.69 -4.96 -1.41
N SER A 145 5.39 -6.18 -0.93
CA SER A 145 6.33 -7.07 -0.22
C SER A 145 7.46 -7.67 -1.08
N HIS A 146 7.52 -7.32 -2.36
CA HIS A 146 8.54 -7.86 -3.26
C HIS A 146 9.94 -7.22 -3.08
N GLY A 147 10.06 -6.16 -2.29
CA GLY A 147 11.33 -5.47 -2.05
C GLY A 147 11.92 -4.74 -3.27
N VAL A 148 11.09 -4.48 -4.31
CA VAL A 148 11.55 -3.86 -5.56
C VAL A 148 11.20 -2.38 -5.68
N TYR A 149 10.53 -1.83 -4.69
CA TYR A 149 10.06 -0.44 -4.68
C TYR A 149 10.70 0.35 -3.56
N ASP A 150 11.20 1.53 -3.87
CA ASP A 150 11.77 2.46 -2.89
C ASP A 150 10.71 3.36 -2.26
N ALA A 151 9.56 3.49 -2.93
CA ALA A 151 8.39 4.22 -2.45
C ALA A 151 7.11 3.68 -3.07
N ALA A 152 5.96 4.00 -2.48
CA ALA A 152 4.67 3.58 -2.98
C ALA A 152 3.69 4.75 -3.14
N LEU A 153 2.86 4.70 -4.19
CA LEU A 153 1.71 5.56 -4.39
C LEU A 153 0.44 4.72 -4.34
N CYS A 154 -0.41 4.98 -3.36
CA CYS A 154 -1.69 4.30 -3.19
C CYS A 154 -2.82 5.15 -3.78
N LEU A 155 -3.46 4.64 -4.83
CA LEU A 155 -4.54 5.30 -5.55
C LEU A 155 -5.89 4.71 -5.12
N GLY A 156 -6.64 5.45 -4.35
CA GLY A 156 -7.94 4.99 -3.86
C GLY A 156 -8.88 6.14 -3.55
N VAL A 157 -10.16 5.84 -3.59
CA VAL A 157 -11.26 6.69 -3.14
C VAL A 157 -12.22 5.85 -2.30
N CYS A 158 -13.22 6.45 -1.70
CA CYS A 158 -14.23 5.83 -0.84
C CYS A 158 -13.76 5.47 0.57
N ASP A 159 -14.74 5.27 1.43
CA ASP A 159 -14.61 5.23 2.89
C ASP A 159 -14.00 3.93 3.46
N LYS A 160 -13.94 2.85 2.70
CA LYS A 160 -13.24 1.61 3.07
C LYS A 160 -11.90 1.46 2.38
N ILE A 161 -11.83 1.89 1.11
CA ILE A 161 -10.63 1.69 0.28
C ILE A 161 -9.48 2.56 0.77
N VAL A 162 -9.71 3.86 0.97
CA VAL A 162 -8.65 4.77 1.47
C VAL A 162 -8.11 4.34 2.83
N PRO A 163 -8.94 4.05 3.85
CA PRO A 163 -8.44 3.51 5.11
C PRO A 163 -7.73 2.15 4.95
N GLY A 164 -8.22 1.27 4.09
CA GLY A 164 -7.58 -0.03 3.84
C GLY A 164 -6.18 0.11 3.26
N LEU A 165 -6.00 0.93 2.23
CA LEU A 165 -4.70 1.28 1.65
C LEU A 165 -3.77 1.90 2.69
N PHE A 166 -4.30 2.82 3.50
CA PHE A 166 -3.53 3.49 4.54
C PHE A 166 -3.10 2.54 5.66
N ILE A 167 -3.98 1.64 6.10
CA ILE A 167 -3.65 0.59 7.07
C ILE A 167 -2.53 -0.30 6.50
N GLY A 168 -2.65 -0.72 5.25
CA GLY A 168 -1.63 -1.53 4.58
C GLY A 168 -0.29 -0.82 4.53
N ALA A 169 -0.26 0.44 4.10
CA ALA A 169 0.94 1.25 4.02
C ALA A 169 1.62 1.45 5.38
N LEU A 170 0.84 1.77 6.43
CA LEU A 170 1.38 1.99 7.78
C LEU A 170 1.79 0.70 8.50
N SER A 171 1.18 -0.44 8.17
CA SER A 171 1.46 -1.70 8.86
C SER A 171 2.63 -2.45 8.24
N PHE A 172 2.92 -2.23 6.99
CA PHE A 172 3.90 -2.98 6.20
C PHE A 172 4.85 -2.07 5.39
N GLY A 173 4.67 -0.75 5.47
CA GLY A 173 5.59 0.23 4.92
C GLY A 173 6.77 0.51 5.85
N HIS A 174 7.86 0.93 5.27
CA HIS A 174 9.08 1.38 5.94
C HIS A 174 9.16 2.90 5.87
#